data_9f304836475dece950e0b82726c1bf0f
#
_entry.id   9f304836475dece950e0b82726c1bf0f
#
_cell.length_a   1.000
_cell.length_b   1.000
_cell.length_c   1.000
_cell.angle_alpha   90.00
_cell.angle_beta   90.00
_cell.angle_gamma   90.00
#
_symmetry.space_group_name_H-M   'P 1'
#
loop_
_entity.id
_entity.type
_entity.pdbx_description
1 polymer ?
#
loop_
_entity_poly.entity_id
_entity_poly.type
_entity_poly.pdbx_seq_one_letter_code
_entity_poly.pdbx_strand_id
1 'polypeptide(L)'
;MLHLLWIVPLLLLIFFLSSPRFRGDIAETRVRRILATGLERNLFTVFHDVVLPSGGGTTRIDHVVVSKFGIFVIESLYVRGWISGTEVQDRWQQNSLGHKARFDNPLHRNRLQVEALQRLLDYPAAVFHPVVVLVGLRGFRKQPPERVVTAESLLAWLRRKTQQKLSPEQADRAARKIHEACLERPAALLRPLTLLRLLLLLVLLAGGYFAFRADIARLAGKMQQRAEQSEAPELFHPDGRRKSEREVWEDSLVCAFSADSGRCACYEPGGARVEIDSATCQSLAERGSVLKR
;
A
#
# COMPACT_ATOMS: atom_id res chain seq x y z
N MET A 1 22.81 11.39 21.99
CA MET A 1 21.54 12.15 22.10
C MET A 1 20.92 12.52 20.73
N LEU A 2 21.72 12.78 19.68
CA LEU A 2 21.19 13.12 18.34
C LEU A 2 20.33 12.01 17.71
N HIS A 3 20.57 10.73 18.05
CA HIS A 3 19.83 9.59 17.50
C HIS A 3 18.35 9.53 17.93
N LEU A 4 17.98 10.17 19.03
CA LEU A 4 16.58 10.27 19.48
C LEU A 4 15.73 11.23 18.62
N LEU A 5 16.33 12.18 17.92
CA LEU A 5 15.64 13.09 17.03
C LEU A 5 14.97 12.38 15.84
N TRP A 6 15.40 11.14 15.51
CA TRP A 6 14.83 10.34 14.44
C TRP A 6 13.50 9.65 14.79
N ILE A 7 13.21 9.54 16.07
CA ILE A 7 11.92 9.05 16.54
C ILE A 7 10.81 10.04 16.18
N VAL A 8 11.11 11.33 16.16
CA VAL A 8 10.12 12.39 15.87
C VAL A 8 9.51 12.26 14.47
N PRO A 9 10.28 12.15 13.35
CA PRO A 9 9.68 11.98 12.02
C PRO A 9 8.90 10.67 11.89
N LEU A 10 9.34 9.59 12.54
CA LEU A 10 8.63 8.34 12.56
C LEU A 10 7.26 8.47 13.28
N LEU A 11 7.24 9.14 14.43
CA LEU A 11 6.02 9.42 15.18
C LEU A 11 5.07 10.33 14.38
N LEU A 12 5.60 11.35 13.69
CA LEU A 12 4.83 12.24 12.82
C LEU A 12 4.24 11.47 11.63
N LEU A 13 4.99 10.54 11.03
CA LEU A 13 4.50 9.68 9.96
C LEU A 13 3.37 8.76 10.47
N ILE A 14 3.55 8.12 11.62
CA ILE A 14 2.52 7.27 12.25
C ILE A 14 1.26 8.11 12.57
N PHE A 15 1.44 9.31 13.11
CA PHE A 15 0.33 10.24 13.37
C PHE A 15 -0.40 10.64 12.09
N PHE A 16 0.33 10.94 11.01
CA PHE A 16 -0.25 11.26 9.70
C PHE A 16 -1.03 10.09 9.11
N LEU A 17 -0.44 8.89 9.08
CA LEU A 17 -1.09 7.66 8.59
C LEU A 17 -2.30 7.26 9.46
N SER A 18 -2.32 7.69 10.72
CA SER A 18 -3.43 7.45 11.65
C SER A 18 -4.52 8.51 11.57
N SER A 19 -4.31 9.58 10.81
CA SER A 19 -5.25 10.70 10.75
C SER A 19 -6.60 10.30 10.14
N PRO A 20 -7.72 10.85 10.63
CA PRO A 20 -9.06 10.57 10.08
C PRO A 20 -9.17 10.95 8.59
N ARG A 21 -8.47 12.01 8.16
CA ARG A 21 -8.45 12.45 6.75
C ARG A 21 -7.80 11.43 5.83
N PHE A 22 -6.64 10.90 6.22
CA PHE A 22 -5.94 9.87 5.44
C PHE A 22 -6.78 8.60 5.31
N ARG A 23 -7.47 8.20 6.39
CA ARG A 23 -8.39 7.05 6.38
C ARG A 23 -9.60 7.29 5.47
N GLY A 24 -10.16 8.51 5.47
CA GLY A 24 -11.23 8.91 4.56
C GLY A 24 -10.81 8.77 3.09
N ASP A 25 -9.62 9.29 2.75
CA ASP A 25 -9.07 9.22 1.39
C ASP A 25 -8.87 7.76 0.91
N ILE A 26 -8.50 6.84 1.82
CA ILE A 26 -8.40 5.40 1.51
C ILE A 26 -9.77 4.82 1.14
N ALA A 27 -10.81 5.14 1.93
CA ALA A 27 -12.16 4.64 1.66
C ALA A 27 -12.67 5.13 0.32
N GLU A 28 -12.59 6.44 0.09
CA GLU A 28 -13.01 7.08 -1.15
C GLU A 28 -12.26 6.52 -2.37
N THR A 29 -10.93 6.38 -2.29
CA THR A 29 -10.12 5.83 -3.38
C THR A 29 -10.48 4.38 -3.68
N ARG A 30 -10.75 3.56 -2.66
CA ARG A 30 -11.14 2.16 -2.85
C ARG A 30 -12.50 2.06 -3.54
N VAL A 31 -13.50 2.83 -3.08
CA VAL A 31 -14.84 2.86 -3.68
C VAL A 31 -14.77 3.40 -5.11
N ARG A 32 -14.02 4.48 -5.36
CA ARG A 32 -13.77 5.02 -6.70
C ARG A 32 -13.26 3.95 -7.67
N ARG A 33 -12.27 3.16 -7.23
CA ARG A 33 -11.72 2.06 -8.04
C ARG A 33 -12.76 0.99 -8.33
N ILE A 34 -13.54 0.57 -7.34
CA ILE A 34 -14.60 -0.43 -7.50
C ILE A 34 -15.65 0.04 -8.52
N LEU A 35 -16.10 1.30 -8.43
CA LEU A 35 -17.05 1.87 -9.36
C LEU A 35 -16.48 1.96 -10.79
N ALA A 36 -15.22 2.41 -10.92
CA ALA A 36 -14.58 2.58 -12.23
C ALA A 36 -14.33 1.25 -12.96
N THR A 37 -14.08 0.15 -12.24
CA THR A 37 -13.81 -1.16 -12.84
C THR A 37 -15.04 -2.06 -12.93
N GLY A 38 -16.07 -1.80 -12.09
CA GLY A 38 -17.22 -2.70 -11.97
C GLY A 38 -18.51 -2.21 -12.63
N LEU A 39 -18.57 -0.95 -13.09
CA LEU A 39 -19.74 -0.37 -13.74
C LEU A 39 -19.51 -0.16 -15.24
N GLU A 40 -20.48 -0.47 -16.05
CA GLU A 40 -20.49 -0.22 -17.48
C GLU A 40 -20.73 1.27 -17.78
N ARG A 41 -19.78 1.90 -18.45
CA ARG A 41 -19.78 3.36 -18.72
C ARG A 41 -20.94 3.82 -19.60
N ASN A 42 -21.51 2.93 -20.40
CA ASN A 42 -22.68 3.20 -21.25
C ASN A 42 -24.01 3.22 -20.47
N LEU A 43 -24.03 2.60 -19.27
CA LEU A 43 -25.23 2.52 -18.43
C LEU A 43 -25.16 3.41 -17.17
N PHE A 44 -23.95 3.78 -16.74
CA PHE A 44 -23.72 4.48 -15.48
C PHE A 44 -22.78 5.68 -15.68
N THR A 45 -23.24 6.86 -15.31
CA THR A 45 -22.41 8.07 -15.21
C THR A 45 -21.98 8.25 -13.75
N VAL A 46 -20.67 8.29 -13.50
CA VAL A 46 -20.13 8.34 -12.14
C VAL A 46 -19.46 9.68 -11.89
N PHE A 47 -19.89 10.35 -10.84
CA PHE A 47 -19.27 11.57 -10.32
C PHE A 47 -18.57 11.26 -9.00
N HIS A 48 -17.44 11.89 -8.79
CA HIS A 48 -16.66 11.74 -7.57
C HIS A 48 -16.46 13.11 -6.93
N ASP A 49 -16.51 13.14 -5.59
CA ASP A 49 -16.15 14.34 -4.84
C ASP A 49 -17.05 15.55 -5.21
N VAL A 50 -18.35 15.31 -5.28
CA VAL A 50 -19.34 16.30 -5.67
C VAL A 50 -19.57 17.27 -4.52
N VAL A 51 -19.37 18.57 -4.75
CA VAL A 51 -19.62 19.64 -3.78
C VAL A 51 -20.77 20.49 -4.26
N LEU A 52 -21.86 20.52 -3.50
CA LEU A 52 -23.08 21.24 -3.84
C LEU A 52 -23.40 22.31 -2.79
N PRO A 53 -24.05 23.43 -3.19
CA PRO A 53 -24.61 24.36 -2.26
C PRO A 53 -25.69 23.70 -1.38
N SER A 54 -25.72 24.01 -0.10
CA SER A 54 -26.73 23.47 0.83
C SER A 54 -26.95 24.39 2.02
N GLY A 55 -28.16 24.96 2.15
CA GLY A 55 -28.66 25.59 3.38
C GLY A 55 -27.76 26.67 4.06
N GLY A 56 -27.08 27.51 3.27
CA GLY A 56 -26.12 28.50 3.76
C GLY A 56 -24.66 28.02 3.83
N GLY A 57 -24.39 26.83 3.34
CA GLY A 57 -23.05 26.26 3.23
C GLY A 57 -22.90 25.36 2.02
N THR A 58 -22.03 24.37 2.14
CA THR A 58 -21.83 23.34 1.11
C THR A 58 -21.93 21.96 1.71
N THR A 59 -22.46 21.00 0.93
CA THR A 59 -22.39 19.59 1.27
C THR A 59 -21.51 18.87 0.27
N ARG A 60 -20.72 17.92 0.77
CA ARG A 60 -19.84 17.06 -0.04
C ARG A 60 -20.41 15.66 -0.12
N ILE A 61 -20.43 15.10 -1.32
CA ILE A 61 -20.84 13.73 -1.59
C ILE A 61 -19.64 13.02 -2.18
N ASP A 62 -19.25 11.89 -1.62
CA ASP A 62 -18.06 11.17 -2.07
C ASP A 62 -18.24 10.64 -3.49
N HIS A 63 -19.39 10.00 -3.79
CA HIS A 63 -19.69 9.52 -5.14
C HIS A 63 -21.18 9.62 -5.43
N VAL A 64 -21.52 10.02 -6.65
CA VAL A 64 -22.87 9.98 -7.20
C VAL A 64 -22.83 9.14 -8.46
N VAL A 65 -23.72 8.14 -8.56
CA VAL A 65 -23.86 7.31 -9.75
C VAL A 65 -25.24 7.51 -10.34
N VAL A 66 -25.31 7.99 -11.57
CA VAL A 66 -26.55 8.26 -12.30
C VAL A 66 -26.78 7.17 -13.34
N SER A 67 -27.97 6.61 -13.39
CA SER A 67 -28.37 5.63 -14.37
C SER A 67 -29.91 5.64 -14.59
N LYS A 68 -30.39 4.89 -15.56
CA LYS A 68 -31.86 4.65 -15.74
C LYS A 68 -32.51 3.97 -14.53
N PHE A 69 -31.73 3.31 -13.67
CA PHE A 69 -32.25 2.64 -12.46
C PHE A 69 -32.38 3.60 -11.26
N GLY A 70 -31.93 4.85 -11.41
CA GLY A 70 -31.98 5.90 -10.39
C GLY A 70 -30.63 6.54 -10.14
N ILE A 71 -30.58 7.33 -9.06
CA ILE A 71 -29.42 8.11 -8.64
C ILE A 71 -28.92 7.55 -7.31
N PHE A 72 -27.74 6.93 -7.33
CA PHE A 72 -27.12 6.36 -6.15
C PHE A 72 -26.24 7.40 -5.48
N VAL A 73 -26.48 7.66 -4.20
CA VAL A 73 -25.76 8.62 -3.38
C VAL A 73 -24.91 7.85 -2.38
N ILE A 74 -23.62 7.82 -2.63
CA ILE A 74 -22.68 6.91 -1.94
C ILE A 74 -21.81 7.72 -0.99
N GLU A 75 -21.89 7.40 0.30
CA GLU A 75 -20.99 7.86 1.34
C GLU A 75 -19.99 6.74 1.64
N SER A 76 -18.69 7.01 1.64
CA SER A 76 -17.63 6.04 1.91
C SER A 76 -16.98 6.30 3.26
N LEU A 77 -16.92 5.28 4.12
CA LEU A 77 -16.38 5.40 5.47
C LEU A 77 -15.35 4.32 5.76
N TYR A 78 -14.17 4.73 6.19
CA TYR A 78 -13.16 3.79 6.66
C TYR A 78 -13.39 3.44 8.13
N VAL A 79 -13.59 2.16 8.40
CA VAL A 79 -13.77 1.62 9.76
C VAL A 79 -12.94 0.37 9.95
N ARG A 80 -12.48 0.12 11.18
CA ARG A 80 -11.73 -1.08 11.54
C ARG A 80 -12.48 -1.92 12.55
N GLY A 81 -12.34 -3.25 12.46
CA GLY A 81 -12.91 -4.17 13.45
C GLY A 81 -14.41 -4.38 13.26
N TRP A 82 -15.13 -4.49 14.37
CA TRP A 82 -16.55 -4.81 14.41
C TRP A 82 -17.39 -3.56 14.61
N ILE A 83 -18.48 -3.45 13.86
CA ILE A 83 -19.43 -2.34 13.94
C ILE A 83 -20.78 -2.82 14.49
N SER A 84 -21.40 -1.96 15.28
CA SER A 84 -22.81 -2.09 15.65
C SER A 84 -23.49 -0.73 15.63
N GLY A 85 -24.69 -0.69 15.05
CA GLY A 85 -25.51 0.49 14.94
C GLY A 85 -26.82 0.17 14.21
N THR A 86 -27.83 1.00 14.40
CA THR A 86 -29.13 0.93 13.74
C THR A 86 -29.41 2.24 13.00
N GLU A 87 -30.48 2.28 12.19
CA GLU A 87 -30.86 3.49 11.46
C GLU A 87 -31.23 4.66 12.38
N VAL A 88 -31.83 4.36 13.53
CA VAL A 88 -32.38 5.36 14.44
C VAL A 88 -31.37 5.87 15.48
N GLN A 89 -30.25 5.21 15.65
CA GLN A 89 -29.25 5.63 16.63
C GLN A 89 -28.42 6.80 16.10
N ASP A 90 -28.24 7.84 16.90
CA ASP A 90 -27.40 8.98 16.51
C ASP A 90 -25.92 8.61 16.38
N ARG A 91 -25.45 7.67 17.18
CA ARG A 91 -24.05 7.24 17.21
C ARG A 91 -23.92 5.73 17.12
N TRP A 92 -23.00 5.30 16.27
CA TRP A 92 -22.61 3.91 16.12
C TRP A 92 -21.38 3.57 16.95
N GLN A 93 -21.20 2.29 17.21
CA GLN A 93 -20.05 1.78 17.97
C GLN A 93 -19.11 0.99 17.04
N GLN A 94 -17.83 1.27 17.19
CA GLN A 94 -16.74 0.51 16.60
C GLN A 94 -15.95 -0.18 17.71
N ASN A 95 -15.61 -1.46 17.52
CA ASN A 95 -14.71 -2.20 18.38
C ASN A 95 -13.54 -2.77 17.56
N SER A 96 -12.34 -2.28 17.83
CA SER A 96 -11.11 -2.70 17.16
C SER A 96 -10.03 -2.98 18.19
N LEU A 97 -9.47 -4.19 18.19
CA LEU A 97 -8.38 -4.59 19.10
C LEU A 97 -8.66 -4.28 20.59
N GLY A 98 -9.90 -4.51 21.04
CA GLY A 98 -10.32 -4.23 22.41
C GLY A 98 -10.72 -2.76 22.69
N HIS A 99 -10.38 -1.84 21.80
CA HIS A 99 -10.76 -0.43 21.94
C HIS A 99 -12.16 -0.18 21.37
N LYS A 100 -13.02 0.41 22.19
CA LYS A 100 -14.36 0.84 21.80
C LYS A 100 -14.34 2.32 21.48
N ALA A 101 -14.79 2.69 20.28
CA ALA A 101 -14.99 4.07 19.84
C ALA A 101 -16.44 4.28 19.41
N ARG A 102 -16.93 5.51 19.52
CA ARG A 102 -18.23 5.93 18.99
C ARG A 102 -18.02 6.95 17.88
N PHE A 103 -18.84 6.87 16.84
CA PHE A 103 -18.85 7.83 15.75
C PHE A 103 -20.28 8.11 15.33
N ASP A 104 -20.51 9.23 14.68
CA ASP A 104 -21.85 9.67 14.27
C ASP A 104 -22.41 8.71 13.21
N ASN A 105 -23.73 8.52 13.23
CA ASN A 105 -24.42 7.65 12.30
C ASN A 105 -24.23 8.16 10.86
N PRO A 106 -23.55 7.41 9.98
CA PRO A 106 -23.26 7.87 8.63
C PRO A 106 -24.51 7.97 7.74
N LEU A 107 -25.61 7.31 8.11
CA LEU A 107 -26.87 7.41 7.40
C LEU A 107 -27.49 8.80 7.53
N HIS A 108 -27.28 9.50 8.64
CA HIS A 108 -27.76 10.89 8.80
C HIS A 108 -27.05 11.83 7.82
N ARG A 109 -25.74 11.70 7.68
CA ARG A 109 -24.98 12.49 6.70
C ARG A 109 -25.39 12.18 5.29
N ASN A 110 -25.55 10.89 4.95
CA ASN A 110 -25.96 10.45 3.63
C ASN A 110 -27.37 10.96 3.29
N ARG A 111 -28.28 11.06 4.27
CA ARG A 111 -29.61 11.67 4.07
C ARG A 111 -29.49 13.14 3.68
N LEU A 112 -28.67 13.94 4.36
CA LEU A 112 -28.47 15.36 4.02
C LEU A 112 -27.89 15.54 2.60
N GLN A 113 -27.04 14.61 2.16
CA GLN A 113 -26.51 14.57 0.80
C GLN A 113 -27.62 14.33 -0.24
N VAL A 114 -28.52 13.38 0.05
CA VAL A 114 -29.71 13.13 -0.80
C VAL A 114 -30.59 14.35 -0.87
N GLU A 115 -30.89 14.99 0.25
CA GLU A 115 -31.71 16.23 0.29
C GLU A 115 -31.10 17.35 -0.55
N ALA A 116 -29.77 17.49 -0.56
CA ALA A 116 -29.11 18.47 -1.42
C ALA A 116 -29.25 18.17 -2.91
N LEU A 117 -29.11 16.91 -3.29
CA LEU A 117 -29.35 16.46 -4.69
C LEU A 117 -30.80 16.56 -5.11
N GLN A 118 -31.74 16.28 -4.20
CA GLN A 118 -33.18 16.43 -4.46
C GLN A 118 -33.52 17.89 -4.78
N ARG A 119 -33.01 18.83 -3.99
CA ARG A 119 -33.22 20.26 -4.25
C ARG A 119 -32.63 20.71 -5.59
N LEU A 120 -31.46 20.18 -5.97
CA LEU A 120 -30.81 20.51 -7.23
C LEU A 120 -31.58 19.97 -8.43
N LEU A 121 -32.01 18.70 -8.36
CA LEU A 121 -32.54 17.96 -9.51
C LEU A 121 -34.03 18.10 -9.64
N ASP A 122 -34.75 18.39 -8.56
CA ASP A 122 -36.21 18.42 -8.47
C ASP A 122 -36.86 17.08 -8.88
N TYR A 123 -36.28 15.98 -8.34
CA TYR A 123 -36.78 14.63 -8.54
C TYR A 123 -37.41 14.06 -7.28
N PRO A 124 -38.40 13.15 -7.38
CA PRO A 124 -39.01 12.52 -6.21
C PRO A 124 -38.02 11.65 -5.45
N ALA A 125 -38.21 11.55 -4.13
CA ALA A 125 -37.32 10.77 -3.24
C ALA A 125 -37.12 9.31 -3.71
N ALA A 126 -38.14 8.72 -4.34
CA ALA A 126 -38.10 7.34 -4.82
C ALA A 126 -37.04 7.07 -5.90
N VAL A 127 -36.50 8.11 -6.54
CA VAL A 127 -35.47 8.00 -7.58
C VAL A 127 -34.08 7.82 -6.94
N PHE A 128 -33.88 8.26 -5.69
CA PHE A 128 -32.60 8.24 -5.03
C PHE A 128 -32.38 6.94 -4.24
N HIS A 129 -31.18 6.44 -4.31
CA HIS A 129 -30.72 5.26 -3.60
C HIS A 129 -29.53 5.62 -2.70
N PRO A 130 -29.81 6.08 -1.45
CA PRO A 130 -28.72 6.33 -0.50
C PRO A 130 -28.06 5.03 -0.07
N VAL A 131 -26.72 5.04 0.01
CA VAL A 131 -25.92 3.90 0.50
C VAL A 131 -24.66 4.35 1.18
N VAL A 132 -24.36 3.73 2.30
CA VAL A 132 -23.11 3.89 3.06
C VAL A 132 -22.23 2.68 2.81
N VAL A 133 -21.02 2.91 2.34
CA VAL A 133 -20.02 1.88 2.05
C VAL A 133 -18.94 1.87 3.13
N LEU A 134 -18.85 0.77 3.86
CA LEU A 134 -17.83 0.58 4.89
C LEU A 134 -16.61 -0.13 4.31
N VAL A 135 -15.43 0.48 4.49
CA VAL A 135 -14.14 -0.04 4.03
C VAL A 135 -13.26 -0.41 5.22
N GLY A 136 -12.58 -1.56 5.16
CA GLY A 136 -11.69 -2.02 6.22
C GLY A 136 -12.38 -2.72 7.40
N LEU A 137 -13.68 -2.97 7.28
CA LEU A 137 -14.52 -3.64 8.27
C LEU A 137 -14.13 -5.12 8.42
N ARG A 138 -14.14 -5.64 9.64
CA ARG A 138 -14.09 -7.08 9.93
C ARG A 138 -15.46 -7.75 9.86
N GLY A 139 -16.50 -7.04 10.30
CA GLY A 139 -17.87 -7.54 10.27
C GLY A 139 -18.81 -6.70 11.12
N PHE A 140 -20.08 -7.08 11.08
CA PHE A 140 -21.14 -6.49 11.88
C PHE A 140 -21.44 -7.37 13.10
N ARG A 141 -21.65 -6.78 14.27
CA ARG A 141 -22.11 -7.51 15.46
C ARG A 141 -23.59 -7.82 15.45
N LYS A 142 -24.36 -7.02 14.74
CA LYS A 142 -25.80 -7.18 14.48
C LYS A 142 -26.03 -6.97 13.00
N GLN A 143 -27.14 -7.45 12.47
CA GLN A 143 -27.52 -7.22 11.08
C GLN A 143 -27.50 -5.72 10.77
N PRO A 144 -26.73 -5.26 9.77
CA PRO A 144 -26.69 -3.87 9.41
C PRO A 144 -27.99 -3.44 8.71
N PRO A 145 -28.30 -2.13 8.72
CA PRO A 145 -29.36 -1.59 7.88
C PRO A 145 -29.14 -1.93 6.39
N GLU A 146 -30.20 -2.12 5.61
CA GLU A 146 -30.12 -2.50 4.18
C GLU A 146 -29.24 -1.55 3.34
N ARG A 147 -29.22 -0.28 3.74
CA ARG A 147 -28.46 0.78 3.07
C ARG A 147 -26.97 0.87 3.50
N VAL A 148 -26.52 -0.11 4.28
CA VAL A 148 -25.13 -0.18 4.73
C VAL A 148 -24.48 -1.44 4.17
N VAL A 149 -23.48 -1.24 3.35
CA VAL A 149 -22.81 -2.34 2.63
C VAL A 149 -21.29 -2.29 2.84
N THR A 150 -20.63 -3.40 2.58
CA THR A 150 -19.17 -3.41 2.50
C THR A 150 -18.69 -3.02 1.10
N ALA A 151 -17.44 -2.63 0.96
CA ALA A 151 -16.85 -2.33 -0.33
C ALA A 151 -17.00 -3.49 -1.32
N GLU A 152 -16.85 -4.73 -0.84
CA GLU A 152 -16.94 -5.96 -1.64
C GLU A 152 -18.36 -6.23 -2.13
N SER A 153 -19.37 -5.84 -1.37
CA SER A 153 -20.79 -6.08 -1.70
C SER A 153 -21.45 -4.92 -2.46
N LEU A 154 -20.75 -3.78 -2.64
CA LEU A 154 -21.30 -2.58 -3.28
C LEU A 154 -21.85 -2.84 -4.69
N LEU A 155 -21.08 -3.46 -5.56
CA LEU A 155 -21.52 -3.73 -6.94
C LEU A 155 -22.72 -4.68 -6.99
N ALA A 156 -22.76 -5.70 -6.15
CA ALA A 156 -23.90 -6.61 -6.05
C ALA A 156 -25.14 -5.88 -5.53
N TRP A 157 -24.99 -4.93 -4.61
CA TRP A 157 -26.07 -4.11 -4.11
C TRP A 157 -26.62 -3.16 -5.19
N LEU A 158 -25.75 -2.49 -5.96
CA LEU A 158 -26.14 -1.63 -7.09
C LEU A 158 -26.88 -2.42 -8.17
N ARG A 159 -26.38 -3.60 -8.56
CA ARG A 159 -26.97 -4.46 -9.59
C ARG A 159 -28.34 -5.04 -9.22
N ARG A 160 -28.68 -5.13 -7.94
CA ARG A 160 -30.01 -5.54 -7.48
C ARG A 160 -31.10 -4.49 -7.76
N LYS A 161 -30.73 -3.23 -8.02
CA LYS A 161 -31.68 -2.17 -8.37
C LYS A 161 -31.91 -2.18 -9.87
N THR A 162 -32.84 -3.04 -10.33
CA THR A 162 -33.12 -3.30 -11.75
C THR A 162 -34.32 -2.53 -12.27
N GLN A 163 -35.19 -2.01 -11.40
CA GLN A 163 -36.35 -1.25 -11.78
C GLN A 163 -35.94 0.09 -12.39
N GLN A 164 -36.38 0.36 -13.62
CA GLN A 164 -36.19 1.65 -14.26
C GLN A 164 -36.97 2.74 -13.53
N LYS A 165 -36.28 3.82 -13.13
CA LYS A 165 -36.82 4.96 -12.41
C LYS A 165 -36.72 6.27 -13.18
N LEU A 166 -35.79 6.32 -14.13
CA LEU A 166 -35.53 7.46 -15.00
C LEU A 166 -35.53 7.02 -16.44
N SER A 167 -36.07 7.90 -17.34
CA SER A 167 -35.77 7.74 -18.74
C SER A 167 -34.32 8.05 -19.06
N PRO A 168 -33.77 7.60 -20.19
CA PRO A 168 -32.41 7.96 -20.61
C PRO A 168 -32.18 9.48 -20.60
N GLU A 169 -33.14 10.25 -21.13
CA GLU A 169 -33.07 11.70 -21.21
C GLU A 169 -33.12 12.36 -19.82
N GLN A 170 -33.86 11.77 -18.88
CA GLN A 170 -33.88 12.23 -17.48
C GLN A 170 -32.54 11.96 -16.78
N ALA A 171 -31.95 10.78 -17.02
CA ALA A 171 -30.61 10.45 -16.47
C ALA A 171 -29.53 11.39 -17.02
N ASP A 172 -29.55 11.65 -18.34
CA ASP A 172 -28.58 12.59 -18.95
C ASP A 172 -28.80 14.03 -18.46
N ARG A 173 -30.04 14.45 -18.27
CA ARG A 173 -30.35 15.77 -17.71
C ARG A 173 -29.85 15.90 -16.26
N ALA A 174 -30.06 14.85 -15.45
CA ALA A 174 -29.52 14.81 -14.09
C ALA A 174 -27.99 14.88 -14.08
N ALA A 175 -27.32 14.12 -14.93
CA ALA A 175 -25.88 14.14 -15.05
C ALA A 175 -25.34 15.52 -15.43
N ARG A 176 -25.93 16.18 -16.42
CA ARG A 176 -25.57 17.56 -16.79
C ARG A 176 -25.77 18.56 -15.65
N LYS A 177 -26.94 18.54 -14.99
CA LYS A 177 -27.22 19.43 -13.85
C LYS A 177 -26.23 19.24 -12.69
N ILE A 178 -25.85 17.99 -12.39
CA ILE A 178 -24.84 17.70 -11.35
C ILE A 178 -23.49 18.26 -11.77
N HIS A 179 -23.08 18.07 -13.02
CA HIS A 179 -21.81 18.58 -13.55
C HIS A 179 -21.74 20.12 -13.48
N GLU A 180 -22.79 20.80 -13.92
CA GLU A 180 -22.88 22.26 -13.93
C GLU A 180 -22.92 22.87 -12.51
N ALA A 181 -23.61 22.20 -11.56
CA ALA A 181 -23.74 22.67 -10.18
C ALA A 181 -22.57 22.28 -9.29
N CYS A 182 -21.69 21.39 -9.75
CA CYS A 182 -20.51 20.98 -8.98
C CYS A 182 -19.55 22.15 -8.85
N LEU A 183 -19.36 22.62 -7.62
CA LEU A 183 -18.42 23.69 -7.34
C LEU A 183 -17.00 23.18 -7.55
N GLU A 184 -16.25 23.93 -8.35
CA GLU A 184 -14.83 23.62 -8.56
C GLU A 184 -14.08 23.64 -7.23
N ARG A 185 -13.41 22.54 -6.91
CA ARG A 185 -12.47 22.53 -5.80
C ARG A 185 -11.19 23.22 -6.20
N PRO A 186 -10.67 24.12 -5.36
CA PRO A 186 -9.28 24.51 -5.53
C PRO A 186 -8.42 23.24 -5.46
N ALA A 187 -7.62 23.03 -6.51
CA ALA A 187 -6.80 21.84 -6.67
C ALA A 187 -6.10 21.47 -5.35
N ALA A 188 -6.28 20.25 -4.89
CA ALA A 188 -5.79 19.80 -3.58
C ALA A 188 -4.25 19.88 -3.49
N LEU A 189 -3.55 19.86 -4.63
CA LEU A 189 -2.11 20.09 -4.74
C LEU A 189 -1.66 21.51 -4.35
N LEU A 190 -2.53 22.51 -4.47
CA LEU A 190 -2.20 23.91 -4.20
C LEU A 190 -2.57 24.35 -2.78
N ARG A 191 -3.01 23.45 -1.93
CA ARG A 191 -3.21 23.80 -0.52
C ARG A 191 -1.83 24.05 0.11
N PRO A 192 -1.56 25.26 0.64
CA PRO A 192 -0.26 25.60 1.25
C PRO A 192 0.15 24.61 2.34
N LEU A 193 -0.82 24.02 3.03
CA LEU A 193 -0.60 22.95 4.02
C LEU A 193 -0.09 21.62 3.43
N THR A 194 -0.46 21.25 2.19
CA THR A 194 0.07 20.03 1.53
C THR A 194 1.49 20.25 1.02
N LEU A 195 1.76 21.43 0.46
CA LEU A 195 3.12 21.81 0.06
C LEU A 195 4.05 21.92 1.27
N LEU A 196 3.61 22.52 2.37
CA LEU A 196 4.35 22.61 3.62
C LEU A 196 4.65 21.22 4.20
N ARG A 197 3.70 20.28 4.13
CA ARG A 197 3.88 18.89 4.59
C ARG A 197 4.88 18.14 3.73
N LEU A 198 4.83 18.28 2.40
CA LEU A 198 5.80 17.70 1.47
C LEU A 198 7.20 18.29 1.71
N LEU A 199 7.30 19.60 1.90
CA LEU A 199 8.56 20.26 2.22
C LEU A 199 9.13 19.77 3.56
N LEU A 200 8.31 19.68 4.61
CA LEU A 200 8.70 19.11 5.90
C LEU A 200 9.18 17.66 5.77
N LEU A 201 8.49 16.84 5.00
CA LEU A 201 8.89 15.45 4.74
C LEU A 201 10.24 15.39 4.01
N LEU A 202 10.45 16.23 2.99
CA LEU A 202 11.72 16.34 2.27
C LEU A 202 12.86 16.81 3.18
N VAL A 203 12.61 17.82 4.02
CA VAL A 203 13.60 18.31 5.00
C VAL A 203 13.96 17.22 6.01
N LEU A 204 12.97 16.46 6.49
CA LEU A 204 13.19 15.34 7.41
C LEU A 204 13.98 14.20 6.75
N LEU A 205 13.66 13.85 5.50
CA LEU A 205 14.39 12.83 4.75
C LEU A 205 15.83 13.27 4.45
N ALA A 206 16.02 14.52 4.01
CA ALA A 206 17.34 15.09 3.76
C ALA A 206 18.18 15.18 5.05
N GLY A 207 17.60 15.71 6.11
CA GLY A 207 18.24 15.77 7.42
C GLY A 207 18.65 14.37 7.89
N GLY A 208 17.79 13.35 7.63
CA GLY A 208 18.04 11.96 7.86
C GLY A 208 19.25 11.42 7.13
N TYR A 209 19.22 11.58 5.88
CA TYR A 209 20.34 11.18 5.04
C TYR A 209 21.67 11.79 5.53
N PHE A 210 21.68 13.10 5.80
CA PHE A 210 22.91 13.79 6.28
C PHE A 210 23.37 13.31 7.66
N ALA A 211 22.45 13.01 8.59
CA ALA A 211 22.80 12.51 9.91
C ALA A 211 23.36 11.08 9.89
N PHE A 212 22.83 10.21 9.02
CA PHE A 212 23.24 8.80 8.96
C PHE A 212 24.30 8.47 7.91
N ARG A 213 24.59 9.39 6.99
CA ARG A 213 25.58 9.13 5.91
C ARG A 213 26.95 8.68 6.45
N ALA A 214 27.39 9.25 7.58
CA ALA A 214 28.66 8.88 8.20
C ALA A 214 28.61 7.46 8.81
N ASP A 215 27.48 7.07 9.41
CA ASP A 215 27.33 5.73 10.00
C ASP A 215 27.12 4.66 8.92
N ILE A 216 26.40 4.99 7.85
CA ILE A 216 26.25 4.13 6.65
C ILE A 216 27.61 3.94 5.98
N ALA A 217 28.41 5.00 5.81
CA ALA A 217 29.75 4.91 5.25
C ALA A 217 30.69 4.06 6.13
N ARG A 218 30.59 4.18 7.45
CA ARG A 218 31.35 3.33 8.40
C ARG A 218 30.93 1.87 8.34
N LEU A 219 29.62 1.59 8.21
CA LEU A 219 29.10 0.23 8.07
C LEU A 219 29.51 -0.38 6.73
N ALA A 220 29.41 0.37 5.64
CA ALA A 220 29.86 -0.06 4.32
C ALA A 220 31.37 -0.35 4.32
N GLY A 221 32.20 0.53 4.92
CA GLY A 221 33.62 0.31 5.07
C GLY A 221 33.96 -0.93 5.90
N LYS A 222 33.21 -1.21 6.98
CA LYS A 222 33.40 -2.44 7.77
C LYS A 222 32.98 -3.69 7.00
N MET A 223 31.93 -3.61 6.18
CA MET A 223 31.54 -4.74 5.33
C MET A 223 32.57 -5.02 4.24
N GLN A 224 33.13 -3.96 3.66
CA GLN A 224 34.18 -4.08 2.64
C GLN A 224 35.48 -4.64 3.24
N GLN A 225 35.90 -4.17 4.42
CA GLN A 225 37.01 -4.75 5.15
C GLN A 225 36.80 -6.22 5.54
N ARG A 226 35.58 -6.61 5.90
CA ARG A 226 35.24 -8.01 6.15
C ARG A 226 35.28 -8.87 4.89
N ALA A 227 34.85 -8.33 3.75
CA ALA A 227 34.95 -9.04 2.47
C ALA A 227 36.41 -9.21 2.08
N GLU A 228 37.23 -8.18 2.14
CA GLU A 228 38.70 -8.25 1.90
C GLU A 228 39.42 -9.20 2.89
N GLN A 229 39.03 -9.21 4.17
CA GLN A 229 39.56 -10.14 5.15
C GLN A 229 39.11 -11.60 4.94
N SER A 230 37.97 -11.86 4.27
CA SER A 230 37.54 -13.21 3.93
C SER A 230 38.28 -13.77 2.71
N GLU A 231 38.80 -12.91 1.81
CA GLU A 231 39.64 -13.31 0.67
C GLU A 231 41.15 -13.38 1.03
N ALA A 232 41.56 -12.64 2.05
CA ALA A 232 42.97 -12.58 2.46
C ALA A 232 43.61 -13.92 2.94
N PRO A 233 42.89 -14.84 3.62
CA PRO A 233 43.49 -16.11 4.08
C PRO A 233 44.02 -17.00 2.97
N GLU A 234 43.49 -16.89 1.76
CA GLU A 234 43.91 -17.72 0.63
C GLU A 234 45.23 -17.25 -0.02
N LEU A 235 45.57 -15.98 0.16
CA LEU A 235 46.77 -15.35 -0.43
C LEU A 235 48.02 -15.40 0.46
N PHE A 236 47.86 -15.78 1.73
CA PHE A 236 48.97 -15.82 2.68
C PHE A 236 49.08 -17.19 3.36
N HIS A 237 50.32 -17.58 3.66
CA HIS A 237 50.57 -18.73 4.50
C HIS A 237 50.21 -18.43 5.97
N PRO A 238 50.03 -19.43 6.83
CA PRO A 238 49.75 -19.26 8.24
C PRO A 238 50.89 -18.48 9.01
N ASP A 239 52.09 -18.43 8.43
CA ASP A 239 53.25 -17.68 8.94
C ASP A 239 53.28 -16.21 8.50
N GLY A 240 52.26 -15.75 7.75
CA GLY A 240 52.12 -14.38 7.25
C GLY A 240 52.88 -14.08 5.95
N ARG A 241 53.58 -15.05 5.37
CA ARG A 241 54.27 -14.91 4.09
C ARG A 241 53.28 -14.99 2.93
N ARG A 242 53.41 -14.09 1.94
CA ARG A 242 52.56 -14.08 0.76
C ARG A 242 52.86 -15.31 -0.11
N LYS A 243 51.82 -16.02 -0.51
CA LYS A 243 51.91 -17.13 -1.47
C LYS A 243 52.32 -16.62 -2.84
N SER A 244 53.12 -17.42 -3.55
CA SER A 244 53.43 -17.14 -4.94
C SER A 244 52.22 -17.40 -5.82
N GLU A 245 52.21 -16.84 -7.02
CA GLU A 245 51.08 -17.03 -8.00
C GLU A 245 50.84 -18.50 -8.27
N ARG A 246 51.90 -19.31 -8.29
CA ARG A 246 51.83 -20.76 -8.48
C ARG A 246 51.19 -21.47 -7.30
N GLU A 247 51.51 -21.10 -6.07
CA GLU A 247 50.88 -21.67 -4.87
C GLU A 247 49.38 -21.30 -4.78
N VAL A 248 49.02 -20.06 -5.15
CA VAL A 248 47.60 -19.64 -5.22
C VAL A 248 46.82 -20.42 -6.28
N TRP A 249 47.46 -20.65 -7.43
CA TRP A 249 46.86 -21.44 -8.49
C TRP A 249 46.70 -22.92 -8.07
N GLU A 250 47.74 -23.51 -7.47
CA GLU A 250 47.72 -24.91 -6.95
C GLU A 250 46.62 -25.09 -5.88
N ASP A 251 46.44 -24.13 -5.00
CA ASP A 251 45.41 -24.13 -3.94
C ASP A 251 43.98 -23.95 -4.49
N SER A 252 43.83 -23.42 -5.73
CA SER A 252 42.53 -23.29 -6.40
C SER A 252 42.06 -24.59 -7.06
N LEU A 253 42.98 -25.60 -7.22
CA LEU A 253 42.67 -26.83 -7.90
C LEU A 253 41.89 -27.80 -7.03
N VAL A 254 40.91 -28.45 -7.62
CA VAL A 254 40.18 -29.56 -6.98
C VAL A 254 40.78 -30.87 -7.44
N CYS A 255 41.55 -31.52 -6.56
CA CYS A 255 42.22 -32.79 -6.88
C CYS A 255 41.54 -33.98 -6.20
N ALA A 256 41.40 -35.08 -6.92
CA ALA A 256 40.88 -36.35 -6.42
C ALA A 256 41.86 -37.49 -6.71
N PHE A 257 42.18 -38.25 -5.67
CA PHE A 257 42.99 -39.46 -5.76
C PHE A 257 42.11 -40.67 -5.60
N SER A 258 42.19 -41.61 -6.56
CA SER A 258 41.48 -42.91 -6.50
C SER A 258 42.45 -43.98 -6.00
N ALA A 259 42.20 -44.49 -4.80
CA ALA A 259 43.03 -45.55 -4.20
C ALA A 259 43.00 -46.86 -4.99
N ASP A 260 41.87 -47.18 -5.64
CA ASP A 260 41.69 -48.45 -6.40
C ASP A 260 42.49 -48.49 -7.70
N SER A 261 42.68 -47.34 -8.35
CA SER A 261 43.39 -47.24 -9.63
C SER A 261 44.77 -46.61 -9.55
N GLY A 262 45.16 -46.07 -8.38
CA GLY A 262 46.40 -45.34 -8.17
C GLY A 262 46.51 -44.03 -8.99
N ARG A 263 45.37 -43.55 -9.56
CA ARG A 263 45.35 -42.38 -10.44
C ARG A 263 44.89 -41.13 -9.69
N CYS A 264 45.60 -40.04 -9.94
CA CYS A 264 45.25 -38.73 -9.43
C CYS A 264 44.85 -37.82 -10.60
N ALA A 265 43.83 -36.96 -10.41
CA ALA A 265 43.38 -35.99 -11.39
C ALA A 265 43.02 -34.67 -10.68
N CYS A 266 43.46 -33.54 -11.22
CA CYS A 266 43.13 -32.22 -10.77
C CYS A 266 42.35 -31.43 -11.80
N TYR A 267 41.46 -30.58 -11.34
CA TYR A 267 40.58 -29.76 -12.17
C TYR A 267 40.60 -28.33 -11.70
N GLU A 268 40.60 -27.38 -12.61
CA GLU A 268 40.38 -25.95 -12.32
C GLU A 268 38.93 -25.72 -11.88
N PRO A 269 38.63 -24.57 -11.22
CA PRO A 269 37.26 -24.17 -10.83
C PRO A 269 36.28 -24.18 -11.99
N GLY A 270 36.76 -23.99 -13.24
CA GLY A 270 35.96 -24.08 -14.48
C GLY A 270 35.74 -25.52 -15.01
N GLY A 271 36.24 -26.54 -14.31
CA GLY A 271 36.07 -27.96 -14.69
C GLY A 271 37.08 -28.48 -15.74
N ALA A 272 38.03 -27.66 -16.18
CA ALA A 272 39.08 -28.12 -17.09
C ALA A 272 40.08 -29.00 -16.34
N ARG A 273 40.46 -30.15 -16.95
CA ARG A 273 41.45 -31.06 -16.39
C ARG A 273 42.85 -30.50 -16.59
N VAL A 274 43.66 -30.52 -15.51
CA VAL A 274 45.04 -30.02 -15.49
C VAL A 274 46.00 -31.22 -15.40
N GLU A 275 47.06 -31.16 -16.18
CA GLU A 275 48.15 -32.15 -16.10
C GLU A 275 49.19 -31.66 -15.06
N ILE A 276 49.23 -32.35 -13.94
CA ILE A 276 50.21 -32.11 -12.84
C ILE A 276 50.89 -33.44 -12.55
N ASP A 277 52.12 -33.38 -12.07
CA ASP A 277 52.84 -34.56 -11.67
C ASP A 277 52.12 -35.31 -10.53
N SER A 278 52.30 -36.63 -10.48
CA SER A 278 51.54 -37.51 -9.58
C SER A 278 51.81 -37.20 -8.08
N ALA A 279 53.02 -36.77 -7.72
CA ALA A 279 53.38 -36.46 -6.33
C ALA A 279 52.69 -35.15 -5.85
N THR A 280 52.70 -34.13 -6.70
CA THR A 280 51.98 -32.85 -6.42
C THR A 280 50.48 -33.07 -6.39
N CYS A 281 49.92 -33.82 -7.33
CA CYS A 281 48.49 -34.14 -7.34
C CYS A 281 48.04 -34.85 -6.06
N GLN A 282 48.81 -35.84 -5.58
CA GLN A 282 48.48 -36.59 -4.38
C GLN A 282 48.56 -35.69 -3.13
N SER A 283 49.56 -34.80 -3.04
CA SER A 283 49.69 -33.86 -1.93
C SER A 283 48.55 -32.85 -1.89
N LEU A 284 48.05 -32.38 -3.05
CA LEU A 284 46.91 -31.48 -3.15
C LEU A 284 45.61 -32.18 -2.78
N ALA A 285 45.42 -33.44 -3.21
CA ALA A 285 44.25 -34.23 -2.86
C ALA A 285 44.15 -34.53 -1.36
N GLU A 286 45.29 -34.80 -0.70
CA GLU A 286 45.36 -35.00 0.76
C GLU A 286 45.05 -33.72 1.54
N ARG A 287 45.55 -32.55 1.10
CA ARG A 287 45.20 -31.24 1.66
C ARG A 287 43.73 -30.89 1.51
N GLY A 288 43.15 -31.19 0.36
CA GLY A 288 41.71 -30.94 0.08
C GLY A 288 40.76 -31.83 0.88
N SER A 289 41.20 -33.05 1.29
CA SER A 289 40.40 -33.94 2.12
C SER A 289 40.31 -33.52 3.59
N VAL A 290 41.27 -32.74 4.08
CA VAL A 290 41.32 -32.21 5.47
C VAL A 290 40.38 -31.03 5.63
N LEU A 291 40.09 -30.27 4.57
CA LEU A 291 39.18 -29.11 4.61
C LEU A 291 37.67 -29.49 4.55
N LYS A 292 37.33 -30.79 4.36
CA LYS A 292 35.95 -31.30 4.27
C LYS A 292 35.47 -32.05 5.52
N ARG A 293 36.15 -31.89 6.67
CA ARG A 293 35.66 -32.44 7.95
C ARG A 293 35.19 -31.36 8.93
#